data_7695b18f812cbc1658428513484afa7b
#
_entry.id   7695b18f812cbc1658428513484afa7b
#
_cell.length_a   1.000
_cell.length_b   1.000
_cell.length_c   1.000
_cell.angle_alpha   90.00
_cell.angle_beta   90.00
_cell.angle_gamma   90.00
#
_symmetry.space_group_name_H-M   'P 1'
#
loop_
_entity.id
_entity.type
_entity.pdbx_description
1 polymer ?
#
loop_
_entity_poly.entity_id
_entity_poly.type
_entity_poly.pdbx_seq_one_letter_code
_entity_poly.pdbx_strand_id
1 'polypeptide(L)'
;TFGLPAENYAIKTGTPPAVSTLENIKNFKNQFMRLGMSIDWSRELNTTDPEYYRWTQWIFTKLFERDLAYQAEREQWWCPVDKTVLANEQVEAGKCWRCGNEVVKKLMKQWFFRITAYADELLDNVDELDWPEGIKAMQKNWIGRSVGAEVDFMVDGNDKTIKVFTTRPDTLYGATFLVLAPEHELVTSLTTDEHSADVAA
;
A
#
# COMPACT_ATOMS: atom_id res chain seq x y z
N THR A 1 -3.92 -0.27 22.44
CA THR A 1 -2.55 -0.46 22.95
C THR A 1 -1.53 -0.62 21.83
N PHE A 2 -1.91 -1.15 20.66
CA PHE A 2 -1.07 -1.16 19.46
C PHE A 2 -1.30 0.12 18.65
N GLY A 3 -0.26 0.62 18.05
CA GLY A 3 -0.34 1.71 17.11
C GLY A 3 0.52 2.92 17.47
N LEU A 4 0.98 3.57 16.42
CA LEU A 4 1.95 4.67 16.48
C LEU A 4 1.50 5.86 17.35
N PRO A 5 0.21 6.27 17.40
CA PRO A 5 -0.20 7.36 18.29
C PRO A 5 0.05 7.08 19.77
N ALA A 6 -0.24 5.86 20.23
CA ALA A 6 0.00 5.45 21.60
C ALA A 6 1.48 5.33 21.92
N GLU A 7 2.29 4.83 20.98
CA GLU A 7 3.75 4.78 21.08
C GLU A 7 4.37 6.17 21.17
N ASN A 8 3.99 7.08 20.29
CA ASN A 8 4.49 8.46 20.31
C ASN A 8 4.08 9.21 21.59
N TYR A 9 2.88 8.94 22.11
CA TYR A 9 2.46 9.49 23.40
C TYR A 9 3.33 8.95 24.54
N ALA A 10 3.63 7.64 24.54
CA ALA A 10 4.50 7.03 25.54
C ALA A 10 5.92 7.63 25.52
N ILE A 11 6.48 7.87 24.33
CA ILE A 11 7.79 8.51 24.17
C ILE A 11 7.80 9.91 24.80
N LYS A 12 6.72 10.68 24.59
CA LYS A 12 6.60 12.07 25.09
C LYS A 12 6.35 12.15 26.59
N THR A 13 5.60 11.22 27.16
CA THR A 13 5.09 11.32 28.53
C THR A 13 5.71 10.32 29.51
N GLY A 14 6.40 9.29 29.00
CA GLY A 14 6.85 8.16 29.81
C GLY A 14 5.73 7.19 30.25
N THR A 15 4.49 7.41 29.80
CA THR A 15 3.33 6.56 30.17
C THR A 15 3.21 5.39 29.19
N PRO A 16 3.22 4.12 29.66
CA PRO A 16 3.08 2.96 28.77
C PRO A 16 1.79 3.03 27.94
N PRO A 17 1.81 2.62 26.65
CA PRO A 17 0.65 2.64 25.77
C PRO A 17 -0.58 1.91 26.34
N ALA A 18 -0.38 0.79 27.03
CA ALA A 18 -1.46 0.05 27.63
C ALA A 18 -2.19 0.86 28.73
N VAL A 19 -1.45 1.59 29.55
CA VAL A 19 -2.03 2.39 30.62
C VAL A 19 -2.85 3.55 30.07
N SER A 20 -2.24 4.38 29.22
CA SER A 20 -2.91 5.56 28.64
C SER A 20 -4.12 5.18 27.78
N THR A 21 -4.04 4.07 27.04
CA THR A 21 -5.16 3.61 26.21
C THR A 21 -6.34 3.14 27.06
N LEU A 22 -6.11 2.36 28.11
CA LEU A 22 -7.18 1.88 28.99
C LEU A 22 -7.86 3.04 29.75
N GLU A 23 -7.09 4.03 30.21
CA GLU A 23 -7.63 5.24 30.83
C GLU A 23 -8.52 6.02 29.87
N ASN A 24 -8.07 6.21 28.62
CA ASN A 24 -8.86 6.87 27.59
C ASN A 24 -10.15 6.11 27.26
N ILE A 25 -10.09 4.79 27.11
CA ILE A 25 -11.28 3.97 26.89
C ILE A 25 -12.28 4.14 28.01
N LYS A 26 -11.84 4.08 29.28
CA LYS A 26 -12.70 4.31 30.44
C LYS A 26 -13.36 5.70 30.40
N ASN A 27 -12.59 6.71 30.04
CA ASN A 27 -13.10 8.06 29.92
C ASN A 27 -14.14 8.19 28.81
N PHE A 28 -13.89 7.66 27.62
CA PHE A 28 -14.86 7.64 26.52
C PHE A 28 -16.16 6.92 26.90
N LYS A 29 -16.07 5.76 27.54
CA LYS A 29 -17.27 5.03 28.03
C LYS A 29 -18.10 5.89 28.98
N ASN A 30 -17.46 6.58 29.92
CA ASN A 30 -18.15 7.47 30.84
C ASN A 30 -18.84 8.64 30.10
N GLN A 31 -18.18 9.21 29.09
CA GLN A 31 -18.75 10.28 28.27
C GLN A 31 -19.98 9.79 27.50
N PHE A 32 -19.91 8.62 26.84
CA PHE A 32 -21.05 8.05 26.13
C PHE A 32 -22.22 7.73 27.05
N MET A 33 -21.96 7.19 28.23
CA MET A 33 -23.02 6.94 29.23
C MET A 33 -23.66 8.24 29.70
N ARG A 34 -22.88 9.31 29.90
CA ARG A 34 -23.43 10.63 30.28
C ARG A 34 -24.27 11.28 29.19
N LEU A 35 -23.98 10.98 27.92
CA LEU A 35 -24.77 11.42 26.77
C LEU A 35 -26.04 10.58 26.59
N GLY A 36 -26.26 9.53 27.39
CA GLY A 36 -27.40 8.66 27.28
C GLY A 36 -27.39 7.75 26.06
N MET A 37 -26.22 7.46 25.49
CA MET A 37 -26.10 6.55 24.34
C MET A 37 -26.47 5.13 24.75
N SER A 38 -27.38 4.52 24.00
CA SER A 38 -27.88 3.16 24.24
C SER A 38 -26.92 2.12 23.67
N ILE A 39 -25.83 1.86 24.36
CA ILE A 39 -24.76 0.92 23.95
C ILE A 39 -24.76 -0.28 24.90
N ASP A 40 -24.81 -1.49 24.34
CA ASP A 40 -24.63 -2.72 25.12
C ASP A 40 -23.14 -2.98 25.34
N TRP A 41 -22.61 -2.52 26.48
CA TRP A 41 -21.21 -2.67 26.86
C TRP A 41 -20.79 -4.12 27.16
N SER A 42 -21.74 -5.05 27.30
CA SER A 42 -21.40 -6.47 27.46
C SER A 42 -20.84 -7.08 26.18
N ARG A 43 -21.07 -6.44 25.05
CA ARG A 43 -20.58 -6.84 23.72
C ARG A 43 -19.32 -6.10 23.30
N GLU A 44 -18.67 -5.41 24.23
CA GLU A 44 -17.39 -4.77 23.96
C GLU A 44 -16.30 -5.81 23.68
N LEU A 45 -15.47 -5.54 22.70
CA LEU A 45 -14.29 -6.33 22.36
C LEU A 45 -13.06 -5.42 22.26
N ASN A 46 -11.90 -6.01 22.47
CA ASN A 46 -10.62 -5.33 22.34
C ASN A 46 -9.76 -6.09 21.32
N THR A 47 -9.46 -5.45 20.19
CA THR A 47 -8.68 -6.06 19.11
C THR A 47 -7.21 -6.31 19.47
N THR A 48 -6.74 -5.81 20.63
CA THR A 48 -5.39 -6.05 21.14
C THR A 48 -5.32 -7.19 22.16
N ASP A 49 -6.46 -7.82 22.49
CA ASP A 49 -6.46 -8.99 23.35
C ASP A 49 -5.96 -10.22 22.60
N PRO A 50 -5.10 -11.05 23.22
CA PRO A 50 -4.60 -12.28 22.61
C PRO A 50 -5.70 -13.20 22.09
N GLU A 51 -6.80 -13.32 22.84
CA GLU A 51 -7.99 -14.11 22.46
C GLU A 51 -8.69 -13.57 21.20
N TYR A 52 -8.52 -12.28 20.90
CA TYR A 52 -9.04 -11.68 19.68
C TYR A 52 -8.05 -11.80 18.54
N TYR A 53 -6.81 -11.30 18.68
CA TYR A 53 -5.87 -11.22 17.56
C TYR A 53 -5.30 -12.59 17.14
N ARG A 54 -5.45 -13.64 17.95
CA ARG A 54 -5.12 -15.01 17.53
C ARG A 54 -5.84 -15.41 16.24
N TRP A 55 -7.03 -14.87 15.99
CA TRP A 55 -7.77 -15.14 14.77
C TRP A 55 -7.15 -14.45 13.56
N THR A 56 -6.63 -13.25 13.72
CA THR A 56 -5.84 -12.57 12.68
C THR A 56 -4.58 -13.37 12.34
N GLN A 57 -3.90 -13.89 13.35
CA GLN A 57 -2.74 -14.76 13.14
C GLN A 57 -3.12 -16.08 12.46
N TRP A 58 -4.25 -16.67 12.83
CA TRP A 58 -4.76 -17.88 12.18
C TRP A 58 -5.11 -17.63 10.70
N ILE A 59 -5.78 -16.53 10.38
CA ILE A 59 -6.06 -16.13 9.00
C ILE A 59 -4.76 -15.97 8.20
N PHE A 60 -3.76 -15.29 8.78
CA PHE A 60 -2.46 -15.12 8.15
C PHE A 60 -1.80 -16.48 7.84
N THR A 61 -1.79 -17.41 8.80
CA THR A 61 -1.22 -18.75 8.58
C THR A 61 -1.97 -19.51 7.48
N LYS A 62 -3.31 -19.36 7.39
CA LYS A 62 -4.09 -19.96 6.30
C LYS A 62 -3.79 -19.35 4.94
N LEU A 63 -3.52 -18.06 4.85
CA LEU A 63 -3.05 -17.42 3.62
C LEU A 63 -1.66 -17.90 3.24
N PHE A 64 -0.76 -18.01 4.21
CA PHE A 64 0.60 -18.52 3.99
C PHE A 64 0.61 -19.98 3.52
N GLU A 65 -0.17 -20.87 4.15
CA GLU A 65 -0.33 -22.28 3.74
C GLU A 65 -0.82 -22.43 2.28
N ARG A 66 -1.53 -21.41 1.74
CA ARG A 66 -2.02 -21.39 0.36
C ARG A 66 -1.15 -20.59 -0.61
N ASP A 67 0.07 -20.25 -0.21
CA ASP A 67 0.97 -19.40 -1.00
C ASP A 67 0.38 -18.02 -1.36
N LEU A 68 -0.60 -17.55 -0.61
CA LEU A 68 -1.19 -16.21 -0.77
C LEU A 68 -0.47 -15.13 0.03
N ALA A 69 0.37 -15.51 0.99
CA ALA A 69 1.27 -14.63 1.72
C ALA A 69 2.71 -15.05 1.49
N TYR A 70 3.59 -14.10 1.19
CA TYR A 70 5.01 -14.34 0.91
C TYR A 70 5.88 -13.19 1.40
N GLN A 71 7.18 -13.44 1.56
CA GLN A 71 8.16 -12.40 1.87
C GLN A 71 8.93 -11.99 0.62
N ALA A 72 9.17 -10.68 0.47
CA ALA A 72 10.04 -10.13 -0.55
C ALA A 72 10.76 -8.89 -0.02
N GLU A 73 11.93 -8.63 -0.57
CA GLU A 73 12.62 -7.35 -0.39
C GLU A 73 12.10 -6.38 -1.45
N ARG A 74 11.54 -5.25 -0.97
CA ARG A 74 11.07 -4.17 -1.85
C ARG A 74 11.30 -2.84 -1.18
N GLU A 75 11.41 -1.82 -1.99
CA GLU A 75 11.43 -0.44 -1.52
C GLU A 75 10.10 -0.08 -0.88
N GLN A 76 10.19 0.48 0.33
CA GLN A 76 9.06 0.96 1.09
C GLN A 76 9.30 2.42 1.49
N TRP A 77 8.24 3.21 1.55
CA TRP A 77 8.32 4.53 2.14
C TRP A 77 8.62 4.42 3.64
N TRP A 78 9.64 5.13 4.07
CA TRP A 78 10.10 5.16 5.45
C TRP A 78 10.12 6.59 5.98
N CYS A 79 9.45 6.80 7.12
CA CYS A 79 9.56 8.05 7.87
C CYS A 79 10.71 7.93 8.90
N PRO A 80 11.81 8.68 8.75
CA PRO A 80 12.94 8.60 9.67
C PRO A 80 12.62 9.18 11.05
N VAL A 81 11.65 10.09 11.14
CA VAL A 81 11.21 10.75 12.39
C VAL A 81 10.27 9.85 13.20
N ASP A 82 9.21 9.35 12.57
CA ASP A 82 8.26 8.43 13.21
C ASP A 82 8.78 6.99 13.25
N LYS A 83 9.91 6.68 12.58
CA LYS A 83 10.56 5.36 12.51
C LYS A 83 9.58 4.26 12.08
N THR A 84 8.80 4.53 11.06
CA THR A 84 7.75 3.62 10.58
C THR A 84 7.71 3.54 9.06
N VAL A 85 7.21 2.41 8.56
CA VAL A 85 6.86 2.23 7.14
C VAL A 85 5.53 2.94 6.89
N LEU A 86 5.41 3.54 5.72
CA LEU A 86 4.22 4.26 5.28
C LEU A 86 3.64 3.59 4.02
N ALA A 87 2.31 3.54 3.95
CA ALA A 87 1.61 3.24 2.72
C ALA A 87 1.69 4.44 1.75
N ASN A 88 1.44 4.21 0.46
CA ASN A 88 1.50 5.28 -0.54
C ASN A 88 0.58 6.45 -0.21
N GLU A 89 -0.62 6.16 0.31
CA GLU A 89 -1.64 7.14 0.71
C GLU A 89 -1.23 7.98 1.93
N GLN A 90 -0.18 7.56 2.62
CA GLN A 90 0.37 8.25 3.79
C GLN A 90 1.57 9.15 3.45
N VAL A 91 1.89 9.26 2.15
CA VAL A 91 2.94 10.13 1.65
C VAL A 91 2.32 11.21 0.77
N GLU A 92 2.36 12.45 1.24
CA GLU A 92 1.80 13.61 0.57
C GLU A 92 2.93 14.55 0.14
N ALA A 93 3.11 14.74 -1.16
CA ALA A 93 4.19 15.57 -1.72
C ALA A 93 5.60 15.24 -1.14
N GLY A 94 5.92 13.93 -1.02
CA GLY A 94 7.21 13.49 -0.48
C GLY A 94 7.35 13.59 1.04
N LYS A 95 6.26 13.88 1.75
CA LYS A 95 6.26 14.06 3.21
C LYS A 95 5.33 13.08 3.92
N CYS A 96 5.67 12.76 5.15
CA CYS A 96 4.84 11.95 6.03
C CYS A 96 3.54 12.70 6.40
N TRP A 97 2.40 12.11 6.12
CA TRP A 97 1.06 12.67 6.44
C TRP A 97 0.87 13.04 7.91
N ARG A 98 1.64 12.42 8.81
CA ARG A 98 1.54 12.59 10.26
C ARG A 98 2.45 13.68 10.81
N CYS A 99 3.76 13.58 10.54
CA CYS A 99 4.74 14.49 11.13
C CYS A 99 5.21 15.59 10.17
N GLY A 100 4.82 15.53 8.88
CA GLY A 100 5.18 16.54 7.87
C GLY A 100 6.65 16.52 7.43
N ASN A 101 7.47 15.58 7.94
CA ASN A 101 8.87 15.48 7.56
C ASN A 101 9.03 14.69 6.25
N GLU A 102 10.12 14.96 5.56
CA GLU A 102 10.49 14.23 4.34
C GLU A 102 10.64 12.74 4.62
N VAL A 103 10.16 11.93 3.67
CA VAL A 103 10.25 10.47 3.70
C VAL A 103 11.25 9.98 2.67
N VAL A 104 11.82 8.81 2.92
CA VAL A 104 12.79 8.18 2.04
C VAL A 104 12.32 6.79 1.63
N LYS A 105 12.73 6.34 0.46
CA LYS A 105 12.57 4.95 0.09
C LYS A 105 13.67 4.11 0.74
N LYS A 106 13.28 2.97 1.30
CA LYS A 106 14.19 2.04 1.96
C LYS A 106 13.88 0.61 1.55
N LEU A 107 14.91 -0.09 1.08
CA LEU A 107 14.79 -1.53 0.78
C LEU A 107 14.59 -2.30 2.08
N MET A 108 13.50 -3.04 2.18
CA MET A 108 13.11 -3.78 3.37
C MET A 108 12.46 -5.10 3.01
N LYS A 109 12.79 -6.14 3.79
CA LYS A 109 12.10 -7.42 3.73
C LYS A 109 10.74 -7.29 4.43
N GLN A 110 9.65 -7.49 3.67
CA GLN A 110 8.28 -7.33 4.12
C GLN A 110 7.42 -8.52 3.70
N TRP A 111 6.28 -8.67 4.37
CA TRP A 111 5.22 -9.57 3.97
C TRP A 111 4.33 -8.92 2.93
N PHE A 112 3.97 -9.71 1.91
CA PHE A 112 3.05 -9.32 0.84
C PHE A 112 1.96 -10.37 0.70
N PHE A 113 0.78 -9.92 0.27
CA PHE A 113 -0.29 -10.80 -0.16
C PHE A 113 -0.42 -10.78 -1.68
N ARG A 114 -0.72 -11.94 -2.28
CA ARG A 114 -1.02 -12.06 -3.71
C ARG A 114 -2.45 -11.58 -3.98
N ILE A 115 -2.72 -10.31 -3.76
CA ILE A 115 -4.08 -9.74 -3.86
C ILE A 115 -4.68 -9.86 -5.26
N THR A 116 -3.85 -9.99 -6.30
CA THR A 116 -4.28 -10.15 -7.69
C THR A 116 -4.61 -11.59 -8.08
N ALA A 117 -4.38 -12.57 -7.19
CA ALA A 117 -4.64 -13.99 -7.49
C ALA A 117 -6.12 -14.28 -7.81
N TYR A 118 -7.03 -13.47 -7.30
CA TYR A 118 -8.47 -13.58 -7.51
C TYR A 118 -9.07 -12.40 -8.26
N ALA A 119 -8.25 -11.56 -8.89
CA ALA A 119 -8.72 -10.32 -9.51
C ALA A 119 -9.73 -10.58 -10.64
N ASP A 120 -9.42 -11.54 -11.53
CA ASP A 120 -10.31 -11.91 -12.63
C ASP A 120 -11.62 -12.54 -12.13
N GLU A 121 -11.53 -13.47 -11.16
CA GLU A 121 -12.70 -14.11 -10.55
C GLU A 121 -13.62 -13.09 -9.88
N LEU A 122 -13.04 -12.13 -9.13
CA LEU A 122 -13.79 -11.06 -8.50
C LEU A 122 -14.47 -10.15 -9.54
N LEU A 123 -13.78 -9.83 -10.62
CA LEU A 123 -14.31 -8.99 -11.69
C LEU A 123 -15.46 -9.67 -12.42
N ASP A 124 -15.30 -10.95 -12.75
CA ASP A 124 -16.30 -11.72 -13.52
C ASP A 124 -17.58 -11.96 -12.68
N ASN A 125 -17.46 -12.15 -11.37
CA ASN A 125 -18.59 -12.45 -10.48
C ASN A 125 -19.25 -11.21 -9.87
N VAL A 126 -18.68 -10.01 -9.96
CA VAL A 126 -19.22 -8.80 -9.31
C VAL A 126 -20.62 -8.44 -9.82
N ASP A 127 -20.95 -8.76 -11.08
CA ASP A 127 -22.24 -8.45 -11.69
C ASP A 127 -23.37 -9.34 -11.17
N GLU A 128 -23.05 -10.52 -10.64
CA GLU A 128 -24.02 -11.45 -10.07
C GLU A 128 -24.49 -11.04 -8.66
N LEU A 129 -23.78 -10.09 -8.03
CA LEU A 129 -24.10 -9.63 -6.69
C LEU A 129 -25.31 -8.70 -6.68
N ASP A 130 -26.19 -8.84 -5.70
CA ASP A 130 -27.29 -7.90 -5.43
C ASP A 130 -26.77 -6.64 -4.72
N TRP A 131 -25.90 -5.91 -5.40
CA TRP A 131 -25.28 -4.68 -4.93
C TRP A 131 -25.70 -3.48 -5.78
N PRO A 132 -25.74 -2.26 -5.20
CA PRO A 132 -25.96 -1.04 -5.97
C PRO A 132 -24.92 -0.90 -7.10
N GLU A 133 -25.38 -0.46 -8.29
CA GLU A 133 -24.52 -0.33 -9.48
C GLU A 133 -23.30 0.56 -9.25
N GLY A 134 -23.42 1.61 -8.44
CA GLY A 134 -22.28 2.47 -8.08
C GLY A 134 -21.19 1.71 -7.34
N ILE A 135 -21.55 0.76 -6.48
CA ILE A 135 -20.59 -0.08 -5.74
C ILE A 135 -19.93 -1.09 -6.69
N LYS A 136 -20.70 -1.73 -7.58
CA LYS A 136 -20.14 -2.63 -8.60
C LYS A 136 -19.13 -1.89 -9.49
N ALA A 137 -19.48 -0.69 -9.95
CA ALA A 137 -18.58 0.13 -10.74
C ALA A 137 -17.29 0.51 -10.00
N MET A 138 -17.38 0.84 -8.70
CA MET A 138 -16.18 1.09 -7.87
C MET A 138 -15.27 -0.13 -7.79
N GLN A 139 -15.81 -1.34 -7.59
CA GLN A 139 -15.02 -2.58 -7.55
C GLN A 139 -14.32 -2.85 -8.88
N LYS A 140 -15.06 -2.74 -10.00
CA LYS A 140 -14.50 -2.93 -11.36
C LYS A 140 -13.38 -1.93 -11.65
N ASN A 141 -13.59 -0.66 -11.33
CA ASN A 141 -12.59 0.40 -11.55
C ASN A 141 -11.36 0.20 -10.67
N TRP A 142 -11.53 -0.30 -9.44
CA TRP A 142 -10.41 -0.60 -8.55
C TRP A 142 -9.55 -1.77 -9.07
N ILE A 143 -10.16 -2.83 -9.57
CA ILE A 143 -9.45 -3.95 -10.19
C ILE A 143 -8.73 -3.48 -11.47
N GLY A 144 -9.37 -2.64 -12.27
CA GLY A 144 -8.74 -1.92 -13.38
C GLY A 144 -8.23 -2.83 -14.50
N ARG A 145 -8.95 -3.91 -14.84
CA ARG A 145 -8.57 -4.81 -15.94
C ARG A 145 -8.47 -4.02 -17.24
N SER A 146 -7.30 -4.09 -17.87
CA SER A 146 -7.01 -3.45 -19.16
C SER A 146 -6.66 -4.50 -20.21
N VAL A 147 -7.11 -4.27 -21.44
CA VAL A 147 -6.73 -5.08 -22.60
C VAL A 147 -5.90 -4.19 -23.54
N GLY A 148 -4.77 -4.71 -23.99
CA GLY A 148 -3.86 -3.96 -24.84
C GLY A 148 -2.85 -4.87 -25.52
N ALA A 149 -1.79 -4.27 -26.07
CA ALA A 149 -0.71 -4.98 -26.73
C ALA A 149 0.64 -4.68 -26.06
N GLU A 150 1.47 -5.69 -25.96
CA GLU A 150 2.90 -5.51 -25.67
C GLU A 150 3.63 -5.23 -26.99
N VAL A 151 4.50 -4.24 -26.97
CA VAL A 151 5.27 -3.80 -28.12
C VAL A 151 6.74 -3.70 -27.72
N ASP A 152 7.60 -4.30 -28.54
CA ASP A 152 9.03 -4.28 -28.35
C ASP A 152 9.66 -3.17 -29.21
N PHE A 153 10.31 -2.20 -28.57
CA PHE A 153 11.13 -1.18 -29.24
C PHE A 153 12.59 -1.59 -29.19
N MET A 154 13.14 -1.82 -30.37
CA MET A 154 14.58 -2.09 -30.52
C MET A 154 15.37 -0.82 -30.28
N VAL A 155 16.45 -0.90 -29.51
CA VAL A 155 17.36 0.23 -29.30
C VAL A 155 18.40 0.24 -30.43
N ASP A 156 18.47 1.35 -31.15
CA ASP A 156 19.44 1.48 -32.25
C ASP A 156 20.89 1.42 -31.73
N GLY A 157 21.72 0.66 -32.43
CA GLY A 157 23.13 0.49 -32.09
C GLY A 157 23.43 -0.52 -30.96
N ASN A 158 22.44 -1.24 -30.42
CA ASN A 158 22.67 -2.35 -29.52
C ASN A 158 21.52 -3.39 -29.58
N ASP A 159 21.72 -4.55 -28.94
CA ASP A 159 20.76 -5.67 -28.94
C ASP A 159 19.68 -5.54 -27.85
N LYS A 160 19.54 -4.37 -27.22
CA LYS A 160 18.56 -4.16 -26.14
C LYS A 160 17.20 -3.84 -26.71
N THR A 161 16.19 -4.30 -25.97
CA THR A 161 14.78 -4.09 -26.31
C THR A 161 14.06 -3.45 -25.12
N ILE A 162 13.27 -2.43 -25.40
CA ILE A 162 12.38 -1.79 -24.43
C ILE A 162 10.97 -2.31 -24.70
N LYS A 163 10.44 -3.10 -23.76
CA LYS A 163 9.09 -3.63 -23.84
C LYS A 163 8.12 -2.64 -23.20
N VAL A 164 7.08 -2.26 -23.92
CA VAL A 164 6.01 -1.39 -23.42
C VAL A 164 4.65 -2.05 -23.59
N PHE A 165 3.74 -1.79 -22.66
CA PHE A 165 2.34 -2.16 -22.78
C PHE A 165 1.52 -0.91 -23.14
N THR A 166 0.61 -1.04 -24.11
CA THR A 166 -0.30 0.04 -24.48
C THR A 166 -1.73 -0.47 -24.69
N THR A 167 -2.70 0.28 -24.20
CA THR A 167 -4.11 0.05 -24.50
C THR A 167 -4.56 0.67 -25.82
N ARG A 168 -3.66 1.45 -26.45
CA ARG A 168 -3.91 2.16 -27.73
C ARG A 168 -2.80 1.87 -28.77
N PRO A 169 -2.67 0.60 -29.22
CA PRO A 169 -1.66 0.26 -30.23
C PRO A 169 -1.85 0.98 -31.56
N ASP A 170 -3.04 1.45 -31.84
CA ASP A 170 -3.40 2.27 -33.00
C ASP A 170 -2.68 3.63 -33.04
N THR A 171 -2.23 4.15 -31.89
CA THR A 171 -1.53 5.44 -31.80
C THR A 171 -0.01 5.35 -31.96
N LEU A 172 0.55 4.15 -32.04
CA LEU A 172 2.02 3.92 -32.12
C LEU A 172 2.66 4.62 -33.31
N TYR A 173 1.98 4.72 -34.43
CA TYR A 173 2.48 5.39 -35.63
C TYR A 173 2.68 6.90 -35.45
N GLY A 174 2.13 7.48 -34.41
CA GLY A 174 2.35 8.88 -34.03
C GLY A 174 3.40 9.08 -32.94
N ALA A 175 4.02 8.00 -32.43
CA ALA A 175 5.05 8.10 -31.41
C ALA A 175 6.35 8.67 -31.98
N THR A 176 6.84 9.75 -31.38
CA THR A 176 8.08 10.42 -31.81
C THR A 176 9.19 10.32 -30.78
N PHE A 177 8.89 9.88 -29.57
CA PHE A 177 9.86 9.66 -28.49
C PHE A 177 9.32 8.58 -27.50
N LEU A 178 10.24 8.00 -26.75
CA LEU A 178 9.98 7.08 -25.67
C LEU A 178 10.69 7.55 -24.40
N VAL A 179 9.96 7.61 -23.29
CA VAL A 179 10.49 8.03 -21.98
C VAL A 179 10.58 6.83 -21.04
N LEU A 180 11.72 6.67 -20.41
CA LEU A 180 11.93 5.69 -19.35
C LEU A 180 11.88 6.38 -17.98
N ALA A 181 11.36 5.68 -16.98
CA ALA A 181 11.47 6.12 -15.59
C ALA A 181 12.95 6.14 -15.17
N PRO A 182 13.40 7.09 -14.34
CA PRO A 182 14.79 7.17 -13.89
C PRO A 182 15.32 5.87 -13.26
N GLU A 183 14.46 5.13 -12.61
CA GLU A 183 14.79 3.87 -11.93
C GLU A 183 14.82 2.65 -12.86
N HIS A 184 14.49 2.82 -14.13
CA HIS A 184 14.47 1.71 -15.07
C HIS A 184 15.88 1.14 -15.28
N GLU A 185 16.03 -0.19 -15.25
CA GLU A 185 17.31 -0.89 -15.34
C GLU A 185 18.17 -0.53 -16.56
N LEU A 186 17.55 -0.15 -17.66
CA LEU A 186 18.23 0.24 -18.88
C LEU A 186 18.74 1.67 -18.87
N VAL A 187 18.29 2.55 -17.97
CA VAL A 187 18.66 3.98 -17.97
C VAL A 187 20.16 4.16 -17.90
N THR A 188 20.82 3.55 -16.90
CA THR A 188 22.27 3.67 -16.74
C THR A 188 23.05 3.22 -17.98
N SER A 189 22.56 2.21 -18.68
CA SER A 189 23.24 1.61 -19.83
C SER A 189 22.95 2.27 -21.19
N LEU A 190 21.88 3.09 -21.23
CA LEU A 190 21.49 3.86 -22.42
C LEU A 190 21.89 5.34 -22.33
N THR A 191 22.21 5.80 -21.12
CA THR A 191 22.66 7.17 -20.88
C THR A 191 24.05 7.36 -21.50
N THR A 192 24.20 8.40 -22.31
CA THR A 192 25.49 8.78 -22.88
C THR A 192 26.34 9.53 -21.84
N ASP A 193 27.67 9.53 -22.01
CA ASP A 193 28.58 10.22 -21.08
C ASP A 193 28.24 11.71 -20.96
N GLU A 194 27.79 12.34 -22.05
CA GLU A 194 27.38 13.74 -22.10
C GLU A 194 26.21 14.07 -21.16
N HIS A 195 25.25 13.16 -21.01
CA HIS A 195 24.04 13.36 -20.23
C HIS A 195 24.04 12.61 -18.87
N SER A 196 25.14 11.96 -18.52
CA SER A 196 25.23 11.15 -17.30
C SER A 196 24.98 11.94 -16.02
N ALA A 197 25.46 13.18 -15.95
CA ALA A 197 25.26 14.06 -14.79
C ALA A 197 23.80 14.53 -14.65
N ASP A 198 23.14 14.82 -15.78
CA ASP A 198 21.74 15.31 -15.79
C ASP A 198 20.75 14.18 -15.43
N VAL A 199 21.05 12.95 -15.84
CA VAL A 199 20.21 11.78 -15.57
C VAL A 199 20.39 11.28 -14.12
N ALA A 200 21.55 11.51 -13.51
CA ALA A 200 21.84 11.11 -12.11
C ALA A 200 21.38 12.13 -11.07
N ALA A 201 20.96 13.33 -11.47
CA ALA A 201 20.49 14.40 -10.58
C ALA A 201 19.02 14.24 -10.21
#